data_1a33844694d91fa80b71091f82456a7c
#
_entry.id   1a33844694d91fa80b71091f82456a7c
#
_cell.length_a   1.000
_cell.length_b   1.000
_cell.length_c   1.000
_cell.angle_alpha   90.00
_cell.angle_beta   90.00
_cell.angle_gamma   90.00
#
_symmetry.space_group_name_H-M   'P 1'
#
loop_
_entity.id
_entity.type
_entity.pdbx_description
1 polymer ?
#
loop_
_entity_poly.entity_id
_entity_poly.type
_entity_poly.pdbx_seq_one_letter_code
_entity_poly.pdbx_strand_id
1 'polypeptide(L)'
;MSTRIQGFAAAWRDTALGVLRDKGVLLIMLLAPIIYGFFYPWPYGTQAVTRVPVAVVDQDHSGLSRQIARFAMASPRLDVRMVTSDVHEAQQALWRGEIEGYALLPADLKRNVLRGTPAVVSIEGNGAYALLNKAVLYGFSEAVGTVSAGVEIRKLQAGGQSAVQAARSRSPLNTQLVALFNPTEGYGSYVVPAVALLILQQTLLMRAAMLAGTWAEAGRLRAGMGAWLGRLGALSGFGVLSGLFYFGWVFFLQDYPRGGNPFAALVLLLFYVPAICVLGLLLGCWFRDRERALQVLLFTALPMAFLSGFSWPVEALPAPLQALRWLFPSTAGIQASLRLNQMGAPLHDVLPYLGALAAMVVVGLLVLWAAATSRHNERD
;
A
#
# COMPACT_ATOMS: atom_id res chain seq x y z
N MET A 1 52.34 -5.21 3.21
CA MET A 1 51.63 -4.38 4.21
C MET A 1 50.53 -5.23 4.81
N SER A 2 50.72 -5.64 6.07
CA SER A 2 49.76 -6.46 6.81
C SER A 2 48.39 -5.75 6.89
N THR A 3 47.40 -6.25 6.20
CA THR A 3 46.01 -5.82 6.33
C THR A 3 45.52 -6.26 7.70
N ARG A 4 45.63 -5.41 8.71
CA ARG A 4 44.99 -5.62 10.01
C ARG A 4 43.54 -5.88 9.76
N ILE A 5 43.04 -7.06 10.13
CA ILE A 5 41.62 -7.39 10.12
C ILE A 5 40.96 -6.38 11.06
N GLN A 6 40.16 -5.49 10.50
CA GLN A 6 39.42 -4.49 11.27
C GLN A 6 38.45 -5.20 12.24
N GLY A 7 38.50 -4.84 13.51
CA GLY A 7 37.52 -5.29 14.49
C GLY A 7 36.15 -4.62 14.30
N PHE A 8 35.13 -5.13 15.01
CA PHE A 8 33.73 -4.63 14.96
C PHE A 8 33.64 -3.10 15.13
N ALA A 9 34.21 -2.55 16.22
CA ALA A 9 34.07 -1.13 16.55
C ALA A 9 34.72 -0.19 15.53
N ALA A 10 35.88 -0.59 14.97
CA ALA A 10 36.53 0.18 13.94
C ALA A 10 35.76 0.20 12.64
N ALA A 11 35.24 -0.97 12.21
CA ALA A 11 34.41 -1.10 11.02
C ALA A 11 33.08 -0.35 11.16
N TRP A 12 32.45 -0.42 12.34
CA TRP A 12 31.23 0.32 12.65
C TRP A 12 31.46 1.84 12.51
N ARG A 13 32.49 2.36 13.17
CA ARG A 13 32.84 3.78 13.12
C ARG A 13 33.16 4.24 11.70
N ASP A 14 33.98 3.49 10.98
CA ASP A 14 34.40 3.86 9.62
C ASP A 14 33.21 3.85 8.65
N THR A 15 32.28 2.91 8.82
CA THR A 15 31.04 2.85 8.04
C THR A 15 30.12 4.01 8.39
N ALA A 16 29.91 4.30 9.66
CA ALA A 16 29.10 5.42 10.11
C ALA A 16 29.63 6.75 9.58
N LEU A 17 30.95 6.98 9.68
CA LEU A 17 31.60 8.16 9.11
C LEU A 17 31.51 8.18 7.57
N GLY A 18 31.62 7.02 6.92
CA GLY A 18 31.44 6.88 5.48
C GLY A 18 30.05 7.31 5.02
N VAL A 19 29.00 6.88 5.75
CA VAL A 19 27.62 7.30 5.50
C VAL A 19 27.46 8.82 5.62
N LEU A 20 28.01 9.42 6.67
CA LEU A 20 27.89 10.86 6.94
C LEU A 20 28.72 11.74 6.00
N ARG A 21 29.82 11.23 5.43
CA ARG A 21 30.72 11.97 4.51
C ARG A 21 30.31 11.83 3.05
N ASP A 22 29.59 10.78 2.69
CA ASP A 22 29.16 10.54 1.32
C ASP A 22 27.86 11.30 1.02
N LYS A 23 27.97 12.38 0.25
CA LYS A 23 26.84 13.26 -0.08
C LYS A 23 25.69 12.51 -0.75
N GLY A 24 25.96 11.52 -1.62
CA GLY A 24 24.94 10.74 -2.31
C GLY A 24 24.22 9.79 -1.36
N VAL A 25 24.98 9.10 -0.50
CA VAL A 25 24.42 8.21 0.54
C VAL A 25 23.61 9.02 1.55
N LEU A 26 24.12 10.18 1.99
CA LEU A 26 23.46 11.06 2.94
C LEU A 26 22.14 11.62 2.37
N LEU A 27 22.13 12.01 1.09
CA LEU A 27 20.94 12.49 0.41
C LEU A 27 19.84 11.41 0.37
N ILE A 28 20.19 10.20 -0.02
CA ILE A 28 19.25 9.08 -0.04
C ILE A 28 18.80 8.72 1.40
N MET A 29 19.66 8.86 2.38
CA MET A 29 19.36 8.51 3.77
C MET A 29 18.43 9.51 4.47
N LEU A 30 18.64 10.81 4.27
CA LEU A 30 17.92 11.87 4.98
C LEU A 30 16.80 12.46 4.11
N LEU A 31 17.15 12.87 2.89
CA LEU A 31 16.22 13.62 2.06
C LEU A 31 15.10 12.73 1.49
N ALA A 32 15.44 11.53 1.03
CA ALA A 32 14.43 10.66 0.46
C ALA A 32 13.35 10.23 1.50
N PRO A 33 13.67 9.75 2.72
CA PRO A 33 12.66 9.50 3.73
C PRO A 33 11.78 10.71 4.07
N ILE A 34 12.37 11.90 4.17
CA ILE A 34 11.62 13.13 4.48
C ILE A 34 10.69 13.47 3.33
N ILE A 35 11.20 13.55 2.10
CA ILE A 35 10.38 13.86 0.92
C ILE A 35 9.24 12.83 0.79
N TYR A 36 9.56 11.55 0.78
CA TYR A 36 8.53 10.51 0.63
C TYR A 36 7.60 10.40 1.83
N GLY A 37 8.07 10.71 3.04
CA GLY A 37 7.23 10.71 4.24
C GLY A 37 6.16 11.80 4.23
N PHE A 38 6.41 12.93 3.58
CA PHE A 38 5.44 14.04 3.48
C PHE A 38 4.76 14.08 2.12
N PHE A 39 5.51 13.96 1.02
CA PHE A 39 4.98 14.10 -0.33
C PHE A 39 4.10 12.91 -0.73
N TYR A 40 4.51 11.68 -0.42
CA TYR A 40 3.77 10.49 -0.84
C TYR A 40 2.37 10.37 -0.21
N PRO A 41 2.18 10.65 1.11
CA PRO A 41 0.84 10.64 1.72
C PRO A 41 -0.07 11.79 1.28
N TRP A 42 0.49 12.91 0.86
CA TRP A 42 -0.26 14.14 0.58
C TRP A 42 -1.44 13.97 -0.41
N PRO A 43 -1.28 13.34 -1.59
CA PRO A 43 -2.40 13.12 -2.50
C PRO A 43 -3.54 12.27 -1.90
N TYR A 44 -3.25 11.48 -0.89
CA TYR A 44 -4.21 10.58 -0.24
C TYR A 44 -4.82 11.16 1.05
N GLY A 45 -4.58 12.43 1.35
CA GLY A 45 -5.00 13.06 2.61
C GLY A 45 -6.52 13.04 2.83
N THR A 46 -7.32 13.03 1.76
CA THR A 46 -8.79 12.89 1.85
C THR A 46 -9.25 11.46 2.10
N GLN A 47 -8.35 10.49 2.06
CA GLN A 47 -8.58 9.05 2.24
C GLN A 47 -9.55 8.42 1.22
N ALA A 48 -10.72 9.03 0.97
CA ALA A 48 -11.73 8.54 0.05
C ALA A 48 -11.97 9.58 -1.06
N VAL A 49 -12.27 9.08 -2.24
CA VAL A 49 -12.69 9.94 -3.37
C VAL A 49 -14.14 10.36 -3.14
N THR A 50 -14.37 11.67 -3.11
CA THR A 50 -15.67 12.28 -2.92
C THR A 50 -15.99 13.22 -4.09
N ARG A 51 -17.28 13.55 -4.28
CA ARG A 51 -17.76 14.48 -5.33
C ARG A 51 -17.27 14.09 -6.73
N VAL A 52 -17.42 12.79 -7.07
CA VAL A 52 -17.10 12.30 -8.41
C VAL A 52 -18.13 12.86 -9.39
N PRO A 53 -17.70 13.53 -10.49
CA PRO A 53 -18.62 14.06 -11.49
C PRO A 53 -19.36 12.94 -12.21
N VAL A 54 -20.68 13.01 -12.24
CA VAL A 54 -21.56 11.97 -12.81
C VAL A 54 -22.75 12.59 -13.54
N ALA A 55 -23.44 11.77 -14.37
CA ALA A 55 -24.71 12.12 -14.97
C ALA A 55 -25.84 11.23 -14.48
N VAL A 56 -27.06 11.73 -14.56
CA VAL A 56 -28.30 10.94 -14.45
C VAL A 56 -28.99 11.00 -15.79
N VAL A 57 -29.18 9.85 -16.42
CA VAL A 57 -29.97 9.70 -17.65
C VAL A 57 -31.37 9.29 -17.26
N ASP A 58 -32.30 10.28 -17.23
CA ASP A 58 -33.70 10.09 -16.83
C ASP A 58 -34.59 9.96 -18.05
N GLN A 59 -34.97 8.73 -18.44
CA GLN A 59 -35.89 8.46 -19.52
C GLN A 59 -37.34 8.32 -19.02
N ASP A 60 -37.56 8.21 -17.70
CA ASP A 60 -38.87 7.99 -17.10
C ASP A 60 -39.63 9.29 -16.80
N HIS A 61 -38.88 10.39 -16.57
CA HIS A 61 -39.39 11.73 -16.23
C HIS A 61 -40.48 11.73 -15.12
N SER A 62 -40.46 10.76 -14.24
CA SER A 62 -41.47 10.59 -13.20
C SER A 62 -41.07 11.22 -11.87
N GLY A 63 -41.99 11.20 -10.90
CA GLY A 63 -41.66 11.58 -9.52
C GLY A 63 -40.64 10.64 -8.87
N LEU A 64 -40.63 9.35 -9.30
CA LEU A 64 -39.71 8.35 -8.77
C LEU A 64 -38.28 8.54 -9.30
N SER A 65 -38.12 8.76 -10.62
CA SER A 65 -36.81 9.03 -11.21
C SER A 65 -36.19 10.30 -10.66
N ARG A 66 -37.00 11.38 -10.53
CA ARG A 66 -36.55 12.62 -9.87
C ARG A 66 -36.16 12.41 -8.41
N GLN A 67 -36.79 11.49 -7.70
CA GLN A 67 -36.40 11.16 -6.33
C GLN A 67 -35.03 10.48 -6.30
N ILE A 68 -34.74 9.52 -7.19
CA ILE A 68 -33.41 8.90 -7.32
C ILE A 68 -32.36 9.97 -7.62
N ALA A 69 -32.62 10.85 -8.59
CA ALA A 69 -31.70 11.96 -8.93
C ALA A 69 -31.39 12.85 -7.72
N ARG A 70 -32.42 13.22 -6.92
CA ARG A 70 -32.20 14.01 -5.69
C ARG A 70 -31.35 13.29 -4.65
N PHE A 71 -31.54 11.99 -4.45
CA PHE A 71 -30.69 11.22 -3.53
C PHE A 71 -29.26 11.09 -4.06
N ALA A 72 -29.07 10.95 -5.39
CA ALA A 72 -27.74 10.98 -6.00
C ALA A 72 -27.05 12.35 -5.79
N MET A 73 -27.80 13.46 -5.97
CA MET A 73 -27.28 14.81 -5.70
C MET A 73 -26.93 15.04 -4.21
N ALA A 74 -27.62 14.35 -3.31
CA ALA A 74 -27.34 14.43 -1.87
C ALA A 74 -26.21 13.52 -1.41
N SER A 75 -25.72 12.62 -2.26
CA SER A 75 -24.63 11.71 -1.93
C SER A 75 -23.31 12.47 -1.79
N PRO A 76 -22.53 12.28 -0.72
CA PRO A 76 -21.22 12.89 -0.60
C PRO A 76 -20.20 12.34 -1.60
N ARG A 77 -20.49 11.18 -2.21
CA ARG A 77 -19.60 10.51 -3.18
C ARG A 77 -19.76 11.06 -4.58
N LEU A 78 -20.95 11.61 -4.92
CA LEU A 78 -21.32 12.01 -6.27
C LEU A 78 -21.41 13.53 -6.41
N ASP A 79 -21.10 14.03 -7.60
CA ASP A 79 -21.35 15.39 -8.06
C ASP A 79 -22.15 15.30 -9.36
N VAL A 80 -23.48 15.34 -9.26
CA VAL A 80 -24.35 15.23 -10.43
C VAL A 80 -24.29 16.50 -11.24
N ARG A 81 -23.49 16.50 -12.30
CA ARG A 81 -23.28 17.67 -13.19
C ARG A 81 -24.27 17.77 -14.30
N MET A 82 -24.87 16.66 -14.69
CA MET A 82 -25.77 16.59 -15.83
C MET A 82 -26.98 15.71 -15.49
N VAL A 83 -28.17 16.16 -15.91
CA VAL A 83 -29.37 15.35 -15.97
C VAL A 83 -29.90 15.45 -17.39
N THR A 84 -29.90 14.36 -18.12
CA THR A 84 -30.33 14.28 -19.52
C THR A 84 -31.27 13.11 -19.72
N SER A 85 -32.00 13.07 -20.86
CA SER A 85 -32.74 11.89 -21.30
C SER A 85 -31.98 11.07 -22.36
N ASP A 86 -30.89 11.62 -22.87
CA ASP A 86 -30.08 10.99 -23.94
C ASP A 86 -28.82 10.29 -23.37
N VAL A 87 -28.79 8.96 -23.56
CA VAL A 87 -27.64 8.13 -23.19
C VAL A 87 -26.37 8.56 -23.95
N HIS A 88 -26.51 8.93 -25.22
CA HIS A 88 -25.37 9.29 -26.04
C HIS A 88 -24.71 10.58 -25.56
N GLU A 89 -25.48 11.53 -25.06
CA GLU A 89 -24.95 12.75 -24.46
C GLU A 89 -24.11 12.42 -23.21
N ALA A 90 -24.59 11.52 -22.35
CA ALA A 90 -23.82 11.09 -21.17
C ALA A 90 -22.56 10.30 -21.56
N GLN A 91 -22.63 9.44 -22.60
CA GLN A 91 -21.46 8.71 -23.10
C GLN A 91 -20.41 9.65 -23.69
N GLN A 92 -20.83 10.66 -24.46
CA GLN A 92 -19.91 11.68 -24.97
C GLN A 92 -19.25 12.49 -23.86
N ALA A 93 -19.99 12.86 -22.82
CA ALA A 93 -19.45 13.53 -21.65
C ALA A 93 -18.43 12.64 -20.90
N LEU A 94 -18.69 11.32 -20.82
CA LEU A 94 -17.75 10.36 -20.25
C LEU A 94 -16.46 10.28 -21.08
N TRP A 95 -16.56 10.21 -22.41
CA TRP A 95 -15.37 10.19 -23.29
C TRP A 95 -14.57 11.48 -23.27
N ARG A 96 -15.22 12.62 -23.04
CA ARG A 96 -14.52 13.92 -22.84
C ARG A 96 -13.95 14.10 -21.45
N GLY A 97 -14.20 13.15 -20.51
CA GLY A 97 -13.74 13.25 -19.13
C GLY A 97 -14.50 14.32 -18.30
N GLU A 98 -15.66 14.73 -18.73
CA GLU A 98 -16.53 15.69 -18.02
C GLU A 98 -17.26 15.01 -16.86
N ILE A 99 -17.51 13.68 -16.99
CA ILE A 99 -18.08 12.80 -15.97
C ILE A 99 -17.30 11.49 -15.91
N GLU A 100 -17.43 10.78 -14.80
CA GLU A 100 -16.79 9.49 -14.55
C GLU A 100 -17.79 8.31 -14.53
N GLY A 101 -19.03 8.58 -14.80
CA GLY A 101 -20.08 7.57 -14.92
C GLY A 101 -21.47 8.16 -14.89
N TYR A 102 -22.47 7.31 -15.08
CA TYR A 102 -23.88 7.72 -15.08
C TYR A 102 -24.80 6.62 -14.58
N ALA A 103 -26.01 6.99 -14.14
CA ALA A 103 -27.11 6.08 -13.89
C ALA A 103 -28.19 6.24 -14.95
N LEU A 104 -28.59 5.14 -15.59
CA LEU A 104 -29.67 5.09 -16.56
C LEU A 104 -30.96 4.65 -15.86
N LEU A 105 -31.94 5.55 -15.82
CA LEU A 105 -33.29 5.34 -15.31
C LEU A 105 -34.20 5.06 -16.51
N PRO A 106 -34.68 3.81 -16.70
CA PRO A 106 -35.41 3.43 -17.92
C PRO A 106 -36.81 4.07 -17.98
N ALA A 107 -37.34 4.25 -19.18
CA ALA A 107 -38.58 4.97 -19.49
C ALA A 107 -39.81 4.46 -18.72
N ASP A 108 -39.85 3.19 -18.33
CA ASP A 108 -41.00 2.58 -17.64
C ASP A 108 -40.73 2.33 -16.14
N LEU A 109 -39.76 3.01 -15.55
CA LEU A 109 -39.32 2.78 -14.16
C LEU A 109 -40.51 2.82 -13.18
N LYS A 110 -41.25 3.94 -13.12
CA LYS A 110 -42.37 4.11 -12.21
C LYS A 110 -43.50 3.15 -12.52
N ARG A 111 -43.81 2.93 -13.79
CA ARG A 111 -44.87 2.03 -14.22
C ARG A 111 -44.65 0.59 -13.78
N ASN A 112 -43.40 0.11 -13.95
CA ASN A 112 -43.01 -1.24 -13.56
C ASN A 112 -43.05 -1.40 -12.04
N VAL A 113 -42.54 -0.44 -11.30
CA VAL A 113 -42.58 -0.44 -9.83
C VAL A 113 -44.00 -0.48 -9.30
N LEU A 114 -44.95 0.30 -9.89
CA LEU A 114 -46.34 0.31 -9.48
C LEU A 114 -47.05 -1.01 -9.80
N ARG A 115 -46.65 -1.67 -10.88
CA ARG A 115 -47.17 -3.00 -11.26
C ARG A 115 -46.59 -4.14 -10.43
N GLY A 116 -45.58 -3.88 -9.61
CA GLY A 116 -44.86 -4.91 -8.87
C GLY A 116 -43.91 -5.74 -9.73
N THR A 117 -43.58 -5.27 -10.93
CA THR A 117 -42.59 -5.89 -11.81
C THR A 117 -41.22 -5.26 -11.53
N PRO A 118 -40.12 -6.06 -11.60
CA PRO A 118 -38.78 -5.53 -11.42
C PRO A 118 -38.46 -4.42 -12.44
N ALA A 119 -37.86 -3.31 -11.97
CA ALA A 119 -37.33 -2.26 -12.80
C ALA A 119 -35.80 -2.23 -12.58
N VAL A 120 -35.06 -2.24 -13.67
CA VAL A 120 -33.57 -2.26 -13.62
C VAL A 120 -33.05 -0.86 -13.87
N VAL A 121 -32.31 -0.34 -12.90
CA VAL A 121 -31.49 0.86 -13.04
C VAL A 121 -30.07 0.42 -13.36
N SER A 122 -29.57 0.81 -14.53
CA SER A 122 -28.18 0.52 -14.90
C SER A 122 -27.26 1.61 -14.38
N ILE A 123 -26.18 1.21 -13.71
CA ILE A 123 -25.15 2.13 -13.19
C ILE A 123 -23.86 1.80 -13.93
N GLU A 124 -23.33 2.76 -14.66
CA GLU A 124 -22.16 2.61 -15.49
C GLU A 124 -21.07 3.57 -15.00
N GLY A 125 -19.94 3.02 -14.57
CA GLY A 125 -18.78 3.78 -14.09
C GLY A 125 -17.56 3.56 -14.97
N ASN A 126 -16.64 4.50 -14.94
CA ASN A 126 -15.38 4.45 -15.67
C ASN A 126 -14.42 3.42 -15.06
N GLY A 127 -14.45 2.20 -15.55
CA GLY A 127 -13.61 1.10 -15.07
C GLY A 127 -12.11 1.28 -15.31
N ALA A 128 -11.69 2.27 -16.12
CA ALA A 128 -10.28 2.61 -16.28
C ALA A 128 -9.69 3.24 -15.00
N TYR A 129 -10.53 3.82 -14.15
CA TYR A 129 -10.14 4.44 -12.87
C TYR A 129 -10.85 3.75 -11.70
N ALA A 130 -10.21 2.73 -11.12
CA ALA A 130 -10.83 1.85 -10.12
C ALA A 130 -11.48 2.57 -8.94
N LEU A 131 -10.84 3.63 -8.41
CA LEU A 131 -11.38 4.39 -7.27
C LEU A 131 -12.59 5.23 -7.66
N LEU A 132 -12.57 5.88 -8.83
CA LEU A 132 -13.69 6.67 -9.36
C LEU A 132 -14.87 5.75 -9.66
N ASN A 133 -14.62 4.63 -10.35
CA ASN A 133 -15.62 3.61 -10.61
C ASN A 133 -16.28 3.10 -9.32
N LYS A 134 -15.48 2.75 -8.30
CA LYS A 134 -16.00 2.34 -6.98
C LYS A 134 -16.94 3.41 -6.41
N ALA A 135 -16.53 4.67 -6.41
CA ALA A 135 -17.34 5.77 -5.85
C ALA A 135 -18.67 5.97 -6.61
N VAL A 136 -18.65 5.88 -7.96
CA VAL A 136 -19.85 5.96 -8.80
C VAL A 136 -20.81 4.83 -8.49
N LEU A 137 -20.32 3.58 -8.53
CA LEU A 137 -21.16 2.39 -8.28
C LEU A 137 -21.79 2.41 -6.89
N TYR A 138 -21.01 2.72 -5.85
CA TYR A 138 -21.53 2.79 -4.48
C TYR A 138 -22.50 3.97 -4.30
N GLY A 139 -22.16 5.17 -4.77
CA GLY A 139 -22.99 6.35 -4.59
C GLY A 139 -24.37 6.22 -5.25
N PHE A 140 -24.45 5.72 -6.48
CA PHE A 140 -25.73 5.46 -7.12
C PHE A 140 -26.47 4.27 -6.51
N SER A 141 -25.79 3.19 -6.13
CA SER A 141 -26.42 2.05 -5.47
C SER A 141 -27.06 2.44 -4.15
N GLU A 142 -26.43 3.30 -3.35
CA GLU A 142 -26.99 3.86 -2.12
C GLU A 142 -28.24 4.71 -2.41
N ALA A 143 -28.19 5.57 -3.43
CA ALA A 143 -29.31 6.40 -3.82
C ALA A 143 -30.51 5.57 -4.29
N VAL A 144 -30.29 4.63 -5.20
CA VAL A 144 -31.33 3.73 -5.72
C VAL A 144 -31.86 2.83 -4.61
N GLY A 145 -31.00 2.25 -3.78
CA GLY A 145 -31.39 1.40 -2.66
C GLY A 145 -32.26 2.13 -1.63
N THR A 146 -31.94 3.39 -1.33
CA THR A 146 -32.73 4.22 -0.42
C THR A 146 -34.14 4.50 -0.97
N VAL A 147 -34.23 4.81 -2.26
CA VAL A 147 -35.53 5.04 -2.90
C VAL A 147 -36.35 3.74 -2.98
N SER A 148 -35.71 2.64 -3.35
CA SER A 148 -36.34 1.30 -3.38
C SER A 148 -36.89 0.93 -2.01
N ALA A 149 -36.12 1.18 -0.98
CA ALA A 149 -36.54 0.99 0.40
C ALA A 149 -37.81 1.77 0.76
N GLY A 150 -37.82 3.05 0.40
CA GLY A 150 -38.99 3.91 0.66
C GLY A 150 -40.24 3.49 -0.11
N VAL A 151 -40.08 2.94 -1.32
CA VAL A 151 -41.20 2.38 -2.13
C VAL A 151 -41.75 1.16 -1.44
N GLU A 152 -40.91 0.22 -0.99
CA GLU A 152 -41.34 -1.01 -0.32
C GLU A 152 -42.06 -0.74 1.00
N ILE A 153 -41.53 0.15 1.83
CA ILE A 153 -42.18 0.56 3.07
C ILE A 153 -43.58 1.14 2.79
N ARG A 154 -43.72 2.02 1.80
CA ARG A 154 -45.02 2.57 1.41
C ARG A 154 -46.02 1.50 0.92
N LYS A 155 -45.53 0.51 0.16
CA LYS A 155 -46.36 -0.62 -0.29
C LYS A 155 -46.83 -1.45 0.91
N LEU A 156 -45.99 -1.75 1.87
CA LEU A 156 -46.37 -2.50 3.08
C LEU A 156 -47.37 -1.71 3.96
N GLN A 157 -47.18 -0.39 4.07
CA GLN A 157 -48.10 0.51 4.78
C GLN A 157 -49.48 0.55 4.09
N ALA A 158 -49.52 0.60 2.76
CA ALA A 158 -50.78 0.52 1.99
C ALA A 158 -51.48 -0.82 2.19
N GLY A 159 -50.74 -1.88 2.51
CA GLY A 159 -51.25 -3.20 2.92
C GLY A 159 -51.70 -3.29 4.39
N GLY A 160 -51.75 -2.17 5.12
CA GLY A 160 -52.25 -2.10 6.50
C GLY A 160 -51.17 -2.21 7.59
N GLN A 161 -49.93 -2.30 7.27
CA GLN A 161 -48.84 -2.31 8.27
C GLN A 161 -48.58 -0.91 8.84
N SER A 162 -48.30 -0.81 10.13
CA SER A 162 -47.77 0.45 10.71
C SER A 162 -46.39 0.78 10.15
N ALA A 163 -45.97 2.03 10.22
CA ALA A 163 -44.65 2.47 9.74
C ALA A 163 -43.50 1.64 10.33
N VAL A 164 -43.59 1.31 11.61
CA VAL A 164 -42.57 0.51 12.32
C VAL A 164 -42.57 -0.95 11.83
N GLN A 165 -43.78 -1.53 11.66
CA GLN A 165 -43.89 -2.88 11.13
C GLN A 165 -43.37 -2.97 9.70
N ALA A 166 -43.77 -2.04 8.82
CA ALA A 166 -43.32 -2.01 7.43
C ALA A 166 -41.78 -1.88 7.33
N ALA A 167 -41.16 -1.02 8.15
CA ALA A 167 -39.72 -0.90 8.19
C ALA A 167 -39.01 -2.20 8.62
N ARG A 168 -39.56 -2.91 9.61
CA ARG A 168 -39.05 -4.22 10.06
C ARG A 168 -39.30 -5.33 9.03
N SER A 169 -40.49 -5.39 8.45
CA SER A 169 -40.88 -6.43 7.47
C SER A 169 -40.09 -6.31 6.17
N ARG A 170 -39.71 -5.09 5.78
CA ARG A 170 -38.87 -4.83 4.60
C ARG A 170 -37.48 -5.50 4.70
N SER A 171 -36.87 -5.48 5.88
CA SER A 171 -35.52 -6.02 6.09
C SER A 171 -35.53 -6.98 7.27
N PRO A 172 -36.03 -8.22 7.12
CA PRO A 172 -36.03 -9.24 8.17
C PRO A 172 -34.56 -9.62 8.57
N LEU A 173 -33.61 -9.43 7.65
CA LEU A 173 -32.18 -9.59 7.87
C LEU A 173 -31.50 -8.23 7.68
N ASN A 174 -30.84 -7.74 8.71
CA ASN A 174 -30.02 -6.55 8.63
C ASN A 174 -28.56 -6.94 8.40
N THR A 175 -27.99 -6.45 7.32
CA THR A 175 -26.55 -6.61 7.04
C THR A 175 -25.79 -5.41 7.57
N GLN A 176 -24.86 -5.65 8.48
CA GLN A 176 -23.89 -4.64 8.94
C GLN A 176 -22.56 -4.90 8.26
N LEU A 177 -22.15 -4.02 7.35
CA LEU A 177 -20.84 -4.08 6.71
C LEU A 177 -19.86 -3.26 7.54
N VAL A 178 -18.80 -3.91 8.01
CA VAL A 178 -17.73 -3.27 8.80
C VAL A 178 -16.41 -3.58 8.14
N ALA A 179 -15.72 -2.54 7.68
CA ALA A 179 -14.36 -2.67 7.20
C ALA A 179 -13.40 -2.78 8.40
N LEU A 180 -12.92 -3.99 8.69
CA LEU A 180 -11.95 -4.20 9.76
C LEU A 180 -10.59 -3.59 9.36
N PHE A 181 -9.90 -3.03 10.35
CA PHE A 181 -8.53 -2.50 10.22
C PHE A 181 -8.35 -1.29 9.29
N ASN A 182 -9.41 -0.85 8.61
CA ASN A 182 -9.47 0.39 7.85
C ASN A 182 -10.91 0.91 7.84
N PRO A 183 -11.43 1.42 8.99
CA PRO A 183 -12.85 1.79 9.13
C PRO A 183 -13.32 2.87 8.15
N THR A 184 -12.43 3.71 7.68
CA THR A 184 -12.72 4.76 6.69
C THR A 184 -12.73 4.22 5.27
N GLU A 185 -12.33 2.97 5.03
CA GLU A 185 -12.05 2.38 3.72
C GLU A 185 -11.10 3.26 2.88
N GLY A 186 -10.26 4.05 3.55
CA GLY A 186 -9.39 5.04 2.94
C GLY A 186 -8.28 4.39 2.12
N TYR A 187 -8.05 4.89 0.91
CA TYR A 187 -6.99 4.38 0.05
C TYR A 187 -5.60 4.69 0.61
N GLY A 188 -5.42 5.88 1.22
CA GLY A 188 -4.19 6.25 1.91
C GLY A 188 -3.85 5.28 3.04
N SER A 189 -4.82 4.96 3.90
CA SER A 189 -4.67 4.01 5.01
C SER A 189 -4.35 2.58 4.54
N TYR A 190 -4.75 2.22 3.32
CA TYR A 190 -4.44 0.93 2.70
C TYR A 190 -3.02 0.92 2.12
N VAL A 191 -2.66 1.91 1.30
CA VAL A 191 -1.46 1.84 0.45
C VAL A 191 -0.22 2.42 1.12
N VAL A 192 -0.35 3.54 1.85
CA VAL A 192 0.81 4.30 2.36
C VAL A 192 1.65 3.51 3.37
N PRO A 193 1.08 2.78 4.35
CA PRO A 193 1.90 2.01 5.29
C PRO A 193 2.78 0.94 4.61
N ALA A 194 2.26 0.25 3.60
CA ALA A 194 3.01 -0.75 2.86
C ALA A 194 4.09 -0.13 1.97
N VAL A 195 3.74 0.96 1.25
CA VAL A 195 4.68 1.67 0.36
C VAL A 195 5.77 2.39 1.16
N ALA A 196 5.48 2.91 2.35
CA ALA A 196 6.51 3.50 3.22
C ALA A 196 7.61 2.49 3.58
N LEU A 197 7.25 1.24 3.86
CA LEU A 197 8.23 0.15 4.07
C LEU A 197 9.00 -0.20 2.80
N LEU A 198 8.35 -0.17 1.65
CA LEU A 198 9.01 -0.40 0.37
C LEU A 198 10.02 0.72 0.06
N ILE A 199 9.66 1.98 0.33
CA ILE A 199 10.56 3.13 0.19
C ILE A 199 11.73 3.00 1.17
N LEU A 200 11.46 2.63 2.43
CA LEU A 200 12.50 2.34 3.42
C LEU A 200 13.45 1.26 2.90
N GLN A 201 12.90 0.15 2.37
CA GLN A 201 13.73 -0.91 1.78
C GLN A 201 14.59 -0.39 0.64
N GLN A 202 14.02 0.30 -0.34
CA GLN A 202 14.78 0.75 -1.51
C GLN A 202 15.89 1.73 -1.14
N THR A 203 15.60 2.68 -0.27
CA THR A 203 16.61 3.64 0.18
C THR A 203 17.75 2.99 0.95
N LEU A 204 17.46 2.00 1.81
CA LEU A 204 18.46 1.25 2.56
C LEU A 204 19.26 0.30 1.65
N LEU A 205 18.58 -0.39 0.75
CA LEU A 205 19.19 -1.34 -0.19
C LEU A 205 20.19 -0.65 -1.10
N MET A 206 19.77 0.45 -1.73
CA MET A 206 20.65 1.26 -2.60
C MET A 206 21.83 1.81 -1.84
N ARG A 207 21.64 2.36 -0.64
CA ARG A 207 22.71 2.91 0.19
C ARG A 207 23.74 1.85 0.58
N ALA A 208 23.28 0.69 1.05
CA ALA A 208 24.18 -0.40 1.43
C ALA A 208 24.96 -0.93 0.22
N ALA A 209 24.31 -1.05 -0.94
CA ALA A 209 24.95 -1.49 -2.17
C ALA A 209 25.97 -0.47 -2.70
N MET A 210 25.65 0.83 -2.67
CA MET A 210 26.57 1.89 -3.07
C MET A 210 27.85 1.90 -2.22
N LEU A 211 27.71 1.77 -0.89
CA LEU A 211 28.89 1.71 0.00
C LEU A 211 29.72 0.45 -0.23
N ALA A 212 29.08 -0.69 -0.41
CA ALA A 212 29.79 -1.93 -0.73
C ALA A 212 30.48 -1.85 -2.10
N GLY A 213 29.85 -1.22 -3.11
CA GLY A 213 30.48 -0.90 -4.39
C GLY A 213 31.73 -0.03 -4.24
N THR A 214 31.62 1.07 -3.50
CA THR A 214 32.77 1.94 -3.18
C THR A 214 33.91 1.18 -2.48
N TRP A 215 33.59 0.27 -1.56
CA TRP A 215 34.61 -0.58 -0.94
C TRP A 215 35.24 -1.57 -1.92
N ALA A 216 34.45 -2.06 -2.89
CA ALA A 216 34.93 -2.93 -3.96
C ALA A 216 35.93 -2.20 -4.88
N GLU A 217 35.57 -1.01 -5.35
CA GLU A 217 36.42 -0.13 -6.17
C GLU A 217 37.74 0.22 -5.45
N ALA A 218 37.64 0.47 -4.14
CA ALA A 218 38.81 0.74 -3.31
C ALA A 218 39.65 -0.51 -2.90
N GLY A 219 39.26 -1.73 -3.33
CA GLY A 219 39.90 -2.99 -2.95
C GLY A 219 39.70 -3.37 -1.47
N ARG A 220 38.72 -2.80 -0.78
CA ARG A 220 38.49 -2.91 0.68
C ARG A 220 37.41 -3.89 1.07
N LEU A 221 37.04 -4.85 0.20
CA LEU A 221 36.01 -5.87 0.50
C LEU A 221 36.48 -6.95 1.49
N ARG A 222 37.78 -7.16 1.60
CA ARG A 222 38.33 -8.16 2.54
C ARG A 222 38.05 -7.74 3.98
N ALA A 223 37.24 -8.53 4.68
CA ALA A 223 36.84 -8.25 6.04
C ALA A 223 36.53 -9.53 6.80
N GLY A 224 36.96 -9.61 8.05
CA GLY A 224 36.53 -10.65 8.95
C GLY A 224 35.08 -10.50 9.38
N MET A 225 34.50 -11.52 9.99
CA MET A 225 33.09 -11.52 10.47
C MET A 225 32.80 -10.32 11.38
N GLY A 226 33.72 -9.98 12.31
CA GLY A 226 33.56 -8.81 13.17
C GLY A 226 33.43 -7.49 12.40
N ALA A 227 34.16 -7.32 11.29
CA ALA A 227 34.05 -6.13 10.46
C ALA A 227 32.73 -6.11 9.67
N TRP A 228 32.26 -7.25 9.16
CA TRP A 228 30.94 -7.34 8.51
C TRP A 228 29.80 -7.02 9.47
N LEU A 229 29.87 -7.54 10.70
CA LEU A 229 28.91 -7.18 11.76
C LEU A 229 28.94 -5.70 12.11
N GLY A 230 30.15 -5.09 12.17
CA GLY A 230 30.29 -3.66 12.39
C GLY A 230 29.68 -2.81 11.26
N ARG A 231 29.93 -3.19 10.00
CA ARG A 231 29.34 -2.54 8.82
C ARG A 231 27.82 -2.66 8.81
N LEU A 232 27.31 -3.86 9.04
CA LEU A 232 25.86 -4.11 9.13
C LEU A 232 25.22 -3.34 10.28
N GLY A 233 25.84 -3.34 11.46
CA GLY A 233 25.35 -2.62 12.64
C GLY A 233 25.26 -1.11 12.43
N ALA A 234 26.27 -0.49 11.79
CA ALA A 234 26.23 0.93 11.45
C ALA A 234 25.10 1.28 10.48
N LEU A 235 24.99 0.52 9.37
CA LEU A 235 23.93 0.73 8.38
C LEU A 235 22.54 0.50 8.98
N SER A 236 22.39 -0.53 9.80
CA SER A 236 21.13 -0.85 10.47
C SER A 236 20.73 0.22 11.49
N GLY A 237 21.68 0.80 12.22
CA GLY A 237 21.40 1.90 13.15
C GLY A 237 20.73 3.08 12.46
N PHE A 238 21.31 3.55 11.36
CA PHE A 238 20.70 4.61 10.55
C PHE A 238 19.37 4.17 9.91
N GLY A 239 19.26 2.92 9.49
CA GLY A 239 18.04 2.39 8.92
C GLY A 239 16.89 2.31 9.92
N VAL A 240 17.17 1.93 11.18
CA VAL A 240 16.17 1.93 12.26
C VAL A 240 15.69 3.36 12.53
N LEU A 241 16.57 4.37 12.54
CA LEU A 241 16.16 5.77 12.67
C LEU A 241 15.22 6.21 11.55
N SER A 242 15.49 5.82 10.29
CA SER A 242 14.59 6.08 9.16
C SER A 242 13.25 5.34 9.33
N GLY A 243 13.27 4.10 9.81
CA GLY A 243 12.06 3.33 10.10
C GLY A 243 11.21 3.95 11.22
N LEU A 244 11.85 4.42 12.29
CA LEU A 244 11.19 5.13 13.38
C LEU A 244 10.57 6.45 12.92
N PHE A 245 11.18 7.13 11.97
CA PHE A 245 10.59 8.32 11.34
C PHE A 245 9.26 7.99 10.65
N TYR A 246 9.19 6.89 9.88
CA TYR A 246 7.94 6.48 9.23
C TYR A 246 6.88 6.00 10.23
N PHE A 247 7.23 5.03 11.08
CA PHE A 247 6.27 4.44 12.04
C PHE A 247 5.85 5.41 13.15
N GLY A 248 6.77 6.24 13.62
CA GLY A 248 6.48 7.23 14.65
C GLY A 248 5.85 8.47 14.07
N TRP A 249 6.62 9.22 13.29
CA TRP A 249 6.24 10.58 12.89
C TRP A 249 5.23 10.61 11.76
N VAL A 250 5.52 9.91 10.63
CA VAL A 250 4.65 9.97 9.45
C VAL A 250 3.30 9.33 9.72
N PHE A 251 3.28 8.14 10.30
CA PHE A 251 2.02 7.46 10.61
C PHE A 251 1.22 8.17 11.70
N PHE A 252 1.90 8.85 12.63
CA PHE A 252 1.24 9.65 13.65
C PHE A 252 0.57 10.89 13.05
N LEU A 253 1.30 11.69 12.26
CA LEU A 253 0.79 12.93 11.69
C LEU A 253 -0.34 12.71 10.67
N GLN A 254 -0.29 11.62 9.93
CA GLN A 254 -1.26 11.29 8.90
C GLN A 254 -2.42 10.42 9.42
N ASP A 255 -2.43 10.12 10.70
CA ASP A 255 -3.43 9.27 11.38
C ASP A 255 -3.69 7.94 10.67
N TYR A 256 -2.62 7.30 10.19
CA TYR A 256 -2.74 5.95 9.63
C TYR A 256 -3.00 4.90 10.71
N PRO A 257 -3.70 3.78 10.39
CA PRO A 257 -3.99 2.73 11.34
C PRO A 257 -2.72 2.23 12.04
N ARG A 258 -2.77 2.25 13.36
CA ARG A 258 -1.69 1.82 14.26
C ARG A 258 -2.29 0.85 15.26
N GLY A 259 -1.77 -0.36 15.28
CA GLY A 259 -2.30 -1.44 16.11
C GLY A 259 -2.11 -1.27 17.63
N GLY A 260 -1.68 -0.11 18.10
CA GLY A 260 -1.48 0.16 19.52
C GLY A 260 -0.30 -0.59 20.16
N ASN A 261 0.52 -1.28 19.38
CA ASN A 261 1.70 -2.01 19.85
C ASN A 261 3.02 -1.46 19.28
N PRO A 262 3.53 -0.34 19.83
CA PRO A 262 4.78 0.28 19.37
C PRO A 262 6.01 -0.62 19.59
N PHE A 263 5.97 -1.49 20.60
CA PHE A 263 7.04 -2.45 20.84
C PHE A 263 7.18 -3.45 19.69
N ALA A 264 6.06 -3.99 19.19
CA ALA A 264 6.08 -4.91 18.06
C ALA A 264 6.62 -4.26 16.77
N ALA A 265 6.29 -2.97 16.55
CA ALA A 265 6.85 -2.20 15.44
C ALA A 265 8.37 -2.04 15.55
N LEU A 266 8.89 -1.76 16.76
CA LEU A 266 10.33 -1.70 17.01
C LEU A 266 10.99 -3.05 16.76
N VAL A 267 10.42 -4.15 17.28
CA VAL A 267 10.92 -5.50 17.03
C VAL A 267 10.98 -5.79 15.54
N LEU A 268 9.93 -5.47 14.79
CA LEU A 268 9.93 -5.64 13.33
C LEU A 268 11.12 -4.89 12.68
N LEU A 269 11.35 -3.63 13.05
CA LEU A 269 12.45 -2.84 12.47
C LEU A 269 13.83 -3.46 12.78
N LEU A 270 14.02 -4.05 13.96
CA LEU A 270 15.26 -4.72 14.34
C LEU A 270 15.56 -5.98 13.51
N PHE A 271 14.56 -6.58 12.88
CA PHE A 271 14.74 -7.70 11.95
C PHE A 271 14.74 -7.25 10.48
N TYR A 272 13.82 -6.36 10.12
CA TYR A 272 13.62 -5.92 8.74
C TYR A 272 14.79 -5.12 8.20
N VAL A 273 15.27 -4.14 8.96
CA VAL A 273 16.35 -3.25 8.55
C VAL A 273 17.67 -3.99 8.32
N PRO A 274 18.15 -4.86 9.24
CA PRO A 274 19.35 -5.64 8.97
C PRO A 274 19.23 -6.58 7.76
N ALA A 275 18.04 -7.17 7.54
CA ALA A 275 17.81 -8.03 6.38
C ALA A 275 17.95 -7.25 5.05
N ILE A 276 17.45 -6.02 4.99
CA ILE A 276 17.65 -5.14 3.83
C ILE A 276 19.11 -4.77 3.67
N CYS A 277 19.77 -4.35 4.74
CA CYS A 277 21.16 -3.91 4.69
C CYS A 277 22.10 -5.04 4.25
N VAL A 278 21.91 -6.26 4.75
CA VAL A 278 22.74 -7.39 4.35
C VAL A 278 22.54 -7.76 2.87
N LEU A 279 21.29 -7.72 2.37
CA LEU A 279 21.02 -7.92 0.95
C LEU A 279 21.69 -6.83 0.08
N GLY A 280 21.60 -5.57 0.51
CA GLY A 280 22.27 -4.47 -0.17
C GLY A 280 23.80 -4.62 -0.20
N LEU A 281 24.40 -5.05 0.91
CA LEU A 281 25.82 -5.35 0.97
C LEU A 281 26.23 -6.49 0.01
N LEU A 282 25.45 -7.58 -0.04
CA LEU A 282 25.65 -8.67 -0.97
C LEU A 282 25.63 -8.21 -2.43
N LEU A 283 24.60 -7.47 -2.81
CA LEU A 283 24.43 -6.96 -4.17
C LEU A 283 25.56 -5.98 -4.54
N GLY A 284 25.95 -5.08 -3.64
CA GLY A 284 27.06 -4.17 -3.88
C GLY A 284 28.42 -4.88 -4.02
N CYS A 285 28.63 -5.93 -3.23
CA CYS A 285 29.81 -6.81 -3.39
C CYS A 285 29.80 -7.61 -4.70
N TRP A 286 28.62 -7.93 -5.21
CA TRP A 286 28.45 -8.64 -6.48
C TRP A 286 28.68 -7.72 -7.66
N PHE A 287 28.02 -6.57 -7.70
CA PHE A 287 28.16 -5.58 -8.77
C PHE A 287 29.56 -4.95 -8.82
N ARG A 288 30.22 -4.79 -7.69
CA ARG A 288 31.56 -4.19 -7.53
C ARG A 288 31.72 -2.78 -8.10
N ASP A 289 30.62 -2.14 -8.39
CA ASP A 289 30.55 -0.81 -9.00
C ASP A 289 29.39 -0.08 -8.34
N ARG A 290 29.67 1.13 -7.88
CA ARG A 290 28.72 1.95 -7.14
C ARG A 290 27.54 2.37 -8.00
N GLU A 291 27.81 2.83 -9.21
CA GLU A 291 26.80 3.39 -10.10
C GLU A 291 25.91 2.29 -10.68
N ARG A 292 26.52 1.17 -11.09
CA ARG A 292 25.79 0.00 -11.59
C ARG A 292 24.85 -0.56 -10.52
N ALA A 293 25.29 -0.62 -9.26
CA ALA A 293 24.44 -1.06 -8.17
C ALA A 293 23.20 -0.17 -8.04
N LEU A 294 23.38 1.17 -8.08
CA LEU A 294 22.27 2.11 -8.00
C LEU A 294 21.30 1.95 -9.18
N GLN A 295 21.82 1.89 -10.41
CA GLN A 295 21.00 1.77 -11.62
C GLN A 295 20.14 0.52 -11.62
N VAL A 296 20.72 -0.65 -11.32
CA VAL A 296 19.96 -1.92 -11.31
C VAL A 296 18.91 -1.91 -10.21
N LEU A 297 19.25 -1.46 -9.01
CA LEU A 297 18.33 -1.48 -7.88
C LEU A 297 17.14 -0.54 -8.05
N LEU A 298 17.30 0.56 -8.81
CA LEU A 298 16.21 1.47 -9.10
C LEU A 298 15.05 0.77 -9.82
N PHE A 299 15.34 -0.18 -10.71
CA PHE A 299 14.32 -0.94 -11.45
C PHE A 299 13.65 -2.05 -10.65
N THR A 300 14.16 -2.39 -9.46
CA THR A 300 13.62 -3.50 -8.66
C THR A 300 12.42 -3.10 -7.79
N ALA A 301 12.16 -1.79 -7.60
CA ALA A 301 11.11 -1.29 -6.72
C ALA A 301 9.72 -1.82 -7.09
N LEU A 302 9.35 -1.74 -8.37
CA LEU A 302 8.03 -2.15 -8.85
C LEU A 302 7.82 -3.69 -8.77
N PRO A 303 8.74 -4.54 -9.24
CA PRO A 303 8.65 -5.98 -9.02
C PRO A 303 8.51 -6.35 -7.54
N MET A 304 9.28 -5.72 -6.64
CA MET A 304 9.20 -5.97 -5.20
C MET A 304 7.85 -5.57 -4.61
N ALA A 305 7.21 -4.51 -5.12
CA ALA A 305 5.87 -4.11 -4.70
C ALA A 305 4.84 -5.21 -5.00
N PHE A 306 4.84 -5.78 -6.20
CA PHE A 306 3.94 -6.87 -6.56
C PHE A 306 4.22 -8.16 -5.76
N LEU A 307 5.48 -8.50 -5.57
CA LEU A 307 5.87 -9.71 -4.84
C LEU A 307 5.59 -9.63 -3.33
N SER A 308 5.44 -8.43 -2.78
CA SER A 308 5.18 -8.24 -1.34
C SER A 308 3.79 -8.66 -0.89
N GLY A 309 2.83 -8.78 -1.83
CA GLY A 309 1.46 -9.25 -1.56
C GLY A 309 0.53 -8.19 -0.97
N PHE A 310 0.92 -6.90 -0.96
CA PHE A 310 0.00 -5.84 -0.55
C PHE A 310 -0.82 -5.28 -1.72
N SER A 311 -0.22 -5.18 -2.91
CA SER A 311 -0.89 -4.64 -4.11
C SER A 311 -1.64 -5.70 -4.91
N TRP A 312 -1.21 -6.96 -4.82
CA TRP A 312 -1.82 -8.10 -5.49
C TRP A 312 -1.84 -9.32 -4.56
N PRO A 313 -2.96 -10.07 -4.47
CA PRO A 313 -3.05 -11.26 -3.62
C PRO A 313 -1.99 -12.29 -3.99
N VAL A 314 -1.32 -12.82 -2.97
CA VAL A 314 -0.23 -13.79 -3.15
C VAL A 314 -0.70 -15.08 -3.79
N GLU A 315 -1.91 -15.48 -3.45
CA GLU A 315 -2.57 -16.70 -3.94
C GLU A 315 -2.82 -16.64 -5.45
N ALA A 316 -2.91 -15.43 -6.01
CA ALA A 316 -3.09 -15.19 -7.44
C ALA A 316 -1.76 -15.07 -8.21
N LEU A 317 -0.61 -15.12 -7.52
CA LEU A 317 0.70 -15.14 -8.19
C LEU A 317 1.00 -16.52 -8.75
N PRO A 318 1.71 -16.64 -9.90
CA PRO A 318 2.25 -17.90 -10.37
C PRO A 318 3.18 -18.54 -9.33
N ALA A 319 3.16 -19.89 -9.23
CA ALA A 319 3.91 -20.63 -8.21
C ALA A 319 5.42 -20.27 -8.12
N PRO A 320 6.17 -20.05 -9.24
CA PRO A 320 7.55 -19.60 -9.15
C PRO A 320 7.71 -18.25 -8.46
N LEU A 321 6.78 -17.32 -8.67
CA LEU A 321 6.82 -15.99 -8.03
C LEU A 321 6.43 -16.06 -6.55
N GLN A 322 5.53 -16.99 -6.18
CA GLN A 322 5.23 -17.28 -4.77
C GLN A 322 6.46 -17.77 -4.00
N ALA A 323 7.35 -18.54 -4.63
CA ALA A 323 8.61 -18.95 -4.02
C ALA A 323 9.65 -17.83 -4.03
N LEU A 324 9.82 -17.14 -5.17
CA LEU A 324 10.82 -16.10 -5.38
C LEU A 324 10.65 -14.91 -4.41
N ARG A 325 9.42 -14.56 -4.07
CA ARG A 325 9.12 -13.44 -3.18
C ARG A 325 9.82 -13.50 -1.83
N TRP A 326 10.09 -14.73 -1.33
CA TRP A 326 10.75 -14.95 -0.04
C TRP A 326 12.24 -14.60 -0.03
N LEU A 327 12.83 -14.28 -1.19
CA LEU A 327 14.20 -13.76 -1.27
C LEU A 327 14.27 -12.25 -0.96
N PHE A 328 13.13 -11.56 -0.93
CA PHE A 328 13.07 -10.12 -0.71
C PHE A 328 12.55 -9.80 0.70
N PRO A 329 13.27 -8.97 1.47
CA PRO A 329 12.84 -8.56 2.80
C PRO A 329 11.45 -7.91 2.81
N SER A 330 11.06 -7.18 1.72
CA SER A 330 9.75 -6.55 1.58
C SER A 330 8.59 -7.53 1.78
N THR A 331 8.71 -8.75 1.30
CA THR A 331 7.66 -9.77 1.47
C THR A 331 7.37 -10.02 2.95
N ALA A 332 8.38 -10.39 3.72
CA ALA A 332 8.22 -10.67 5.13
C ALA A 332 7.94 -9.39 5.95
N GLY A 333 8.66 -8.29 5.64
CA GLY A 333 8.54 -7.03 6.37
C GLY A 333 7.17 -6.36 6.22
N ILE A 334 6.65 -6.25 4.99
CA ILE A 334 5.35 -5.65 4.73
C ILE A 334 4.23 -6.51 5.32
N GLN A 335 4.26 -7.83 5.12
CA GLN A 335 3.26 -8.74 5.67
C GLN A 335 3.24 -8.74 7.21
N ALA A 336 4.40 -8.70 7.86
CA ALA A 336 4.48 -8.55 9.30
C ALA A 336 3.96 -7.18 9.76
N SER A 337 4.32 -6.10 9.06
CA SER A 337 3.86 -4.75 9.39
C SER A 337 2.35 -4.60 9.29
N LEU A 338 1.73 -5.11 8.22
CA LEU A 338 0.28 -5.07 8.06
C LEU A 338 -0.43 -5.74 9.24
N ARG A 339 0.09 -6.90 9.70
CA ARG A 339 -0.49 -7.62 10.84
C ARG A 339 -0.28 -6.88 12.15
N LEU A 340 0.94 -6.43 12.43
CA LEU A 340 1.27 -5.76 13.69
C LEU A 340 0.66 -4.36 13.80
N ASN A 341 0.79 -3.54 12.75
CA ASN A 341 0.42 -2.13 12.82
C ASN A 341 -1.03 -1.86 12.39
N GLN A 342 -1.53 -2.53 11.34
CA GLN A 342 -2.90 -2.29 10.89
C GLN A 342 -3.90 -3.22 11.57
N MET A 343 -3.58 -4.52 11.66
CA MET A 343 -4.51 -5.50 12.24
C MET A 343 -4.39 -5.60 13.77
N GLY A 344 -3.33 -5.06 14.38
CA GLY A 344 -3.09 -5.18 15.82
C GLY A 344 -2.81 -6.60 16.26
N ALA A 345 -2.30 -7.46 15.38
CA ALA A 345 -2.00 -8.85 15.68
C ALA A 345 -0.90 -8.99 16.73
N PRO A 346 -0.97 -9.99 17.59
CA PRO A 346 0.08 -10.26 18.57
C PRO A 346 1.39 -10.70 17.88
N LEU A 347 2.51 -10.49 18.57
CA LEU A 347 3.84 -10.74 18.01
C LEU A 347 4.05 -12.20 17.57
N HIS A 348 3.41 -13.16 18.24
CA HIS A 348 3.57 -14.57 17.88
C HIS A 348 3.02 -14.94 16.50
N ASP A 349 2.02 -14.22 15.99
CA ASP A 349 1.44 -14.45 14.67
C ASP A 349 2.36 -14.02 13.51
N VAL A 350 3.38 -13.22 13.81
CA VAL A 350 4.36 -12.74 12.84
C VAL A 350 5.73 -13.41 12.96
N LEU A 351 5.90 -14.34 13.91
CA LEU A 351 7.16 -15.07 14.09
C LEU A 351 7.70 -15.74 12.80
N PRO A 352 6.89 -16.34 11.93
CA PRO A 352 7.40 -16.88 10.66
C PRO A 352 8.07 -15.83 9.77
N TYR A 353 7.52 -14.61 9.72
CA TYR A 353 8.12 -13.51 8.96
C TYR A 353 9.41 -13.00 9.59
N LEU A 354 9.42 -12.86 10.93
CA LEU A 354 10.62 -12.46 11.66
C LEU A 354 11.71 -13.53 11.51
N GLY A 355 11.34 -14.81 11.55
CA GLY A 355 12.26 -15.94 11.29
C GLY A 355 12.86 -15.91 9.89
N ALA A 356 12.05 -15.61 8.86
CA ALA A 356 12.55 -15.43 7.49
C ALA A 356 13.55 -14.27 7.39
N LEU A 357 13.24 -13.12 8.00
CA LEU A 357 14.16 -11.97 8.04
C LEU A 357 15.46 -12.29 8.79
N ALA A 358 15.38 -12.98 9.92
CA ALA A 358 16.55 -13.43 10.66
C ALA A 358 17.42 -14.39 9.84
N ALA A 359 16.79 -15.35 9.15
CA ALA A 359 17.48 -16.27 8.27
C ALA A 359 18.21 -15.55 7.13
N MET A 360 17.59 -14.51 6.52
CA MET A 360 18.25 -13.68 5.51
C MET A 360 19.50 -13.00 6.06
N VAL A 361 19.44 -12.47 7.30
CA VAL A 361 20.61 -11.84 7.93
C VAL A 361 21.74 -12.85 8.16
N VAL A 362 21.41 -14.01 8.73
CA VAL A 362 22.41 -15.04 9.03
C VAL A 362 23.05 -15.58 7.74
N VAL A 363 22.23 -16.01 6.78
CA VAL A 363 22.72 -16.54 5.50
C VAL A 363 23.53 -15.48 4.75
N GLY A 364 23.04 -14.24 4.70
CA GLY A 364 23.73 -13.16 4.00
C GLY A 364 25.09 -12.84 4.63
N LEU A 365 25.19 -12.81 5.95
CA LEU A 365 26.48 -12.61 6.65
C LEU A 365 27.45 -13.76 6.40
N LEU A 366 26.97 -15.01 6.39
CA LEU A 366 27.80 -16.16 6.08
C LEU A 366 28.34 -16.10 4.64
N VAL A 367 27.50 -15.71 3.67
CA VAL A 367 27.91 -15.56 2.27
C VAL A 367 28.94 -14.42 2.14
N LEU A 368 28.74 -13.27 2.77
CA LEU A 368 29.68 -12.15 2.77
C LEU A 368 31.04 -12.57 3.35
N TRP A 369 31.01 -13.32 4.45
CA TRP A 369 32.22 -13.82 5.10
C TRP A 369 32.94 -14.85 4.24
N ALA A 370 32.23 -15.85 3.70
CA ALA A 370 32.79 -16.90 2.84
C ALA A 370 33.42 -16.30 1.55
N ALA A 371 32.71 -15.36 0.91
CA ALA A 371 33.22 -14.68 -0.28
C ALA A 371 34.47 -13.81 -0.01
N ALA A 372 34.63 -13.33 1.21
CA ALA A 372 35.81 -12.60 1.63
C ALA A 372 37.02 -13.51 1.92
N THR A 373 36.77 -14.76 2.36
CA THR A 373 37.81 -15.74 2.71
C THR A 373 38.28 -16.61 1.54
N SER A 374 37.36 -17.02 0.63
CA SER A 374 37.71 -17.88 -0.52
C SER A 374 38.75 -17.25 -1.47
N ARG A 375 38.80 -15.94 -1.57
CA ARG A 375 39.78 -15.20 -2.37
C ARG A 375 41.16 -15.10 -1.72
N HIS A 376 41.33 -15.65 -0.54
CA HIS A 376 42.65 -15.80 0.08
C HIS A 376 43.43 -16.98 -0.51
N ASN A 377 42.72 -18.09 -0.81
CA ASN A 377 43.34 -19.34 -1.30
C ASN A 377 43.72 -19.31 -2.79
N GLU A 378 43.22 -18.36 -3.60
CA GLU A 378 43.56 -18.27 -5.03
C GLU A 378 44.82 -17.43 -5.32
N ARG A 379 45.48 -16.89 -4.33
CA ARG A 379 46.67 -16.01 -4.49
C ARG A 379 47.90 -16.45 -3.68
N ASP A 380 47.80 -17.47 -2.91
CA ASP A 380 48.92 -18.25 -2.32
C ASP A 380 49.21 -19.48 -3.16
#